data_b7c6303f107bbc0e525ba5a54c3c41a2
#
_entry.id   b7c6303f107bbc0e525ba5a54c3c41a2
#
_cell.length_a   1.000
_cell.length_b   1.000
_cell.length_c   1.000
_cell.angle_alpha   90.00
_cell.angle_beta   90.00
_cell.angle_gamma   90.00
#
_symmetry.space_group_name_H-M   'P 1'
#
loop_
_entity.id
_entity.type
_entity.pdbx_description
1 polymer ?
#
loop_
_entity_poly.entity_id
_entity_poly.type
_entity_poly.pdbx_seq_one_letter_code
_entity_poly.pdbx_strand_id
1 'polypeptide(L)'
;MKKIAVLTSGGDAPGMNAAIRSVIRMAVFLHCKIVGIHRGYSGLLEEDFRPLTNRDAGGIVLRGGTMLKTARCPAFFDEDNQKKGAQILRNHGIEGLIVIGGDGSVQGAAALSSLGIPTVTIPCTIDNDMHGTDETVGHDTAVNAVVGAVGRIRDTASAHDRAAIIEVMGRFAGNIALDAGIACGAEYILVPEVPFSREKLARSLIGQMKEGRTNSIIICAEGADDGRALGDWLKERTNIDICTTILGFIQRGGRPSARDSILGSLLGAAAVKALLDGQITSLIGMNKGEIRILPYSEAAKEKKIFKKGLYTLAGILGAAQEDEDIAESGL
;
A
#
# COMPACT_ATOMS: atom_id res chain seq x y z
N MET A 1 -30.59 -2.92 3.06
CA MET A 1 -29.91 -3.56 4.22
C MET A 1 -30.13 -2.73 5.47
N LYS A 2 -30.37 -3.38 6.62
CA LYS A 2 -30.64 -2.70 7.91
C LYS A 2 -29.41 -2.71 8.82
N LYS A 3 -28.51 -3.67 8.64
CA LYS A 3 -27.32 -3.88 9.46
C LYS A 3 -26.15 -4.39 8.62
N ILE A 4 -25.03 -3.63 8.63
CA ILE A 4 -23.80 -3.99 7.92
C ILE A 4 -22.63 -4.05 8.88
N ALA A 5 -21.54 -4.69 8.49
CA ALA A 5 -20.30 -4.71 9.25
C ALA A 5 -19.13 -4.12 8.46
N VAL A 6 -18.09 -3.71 9.18
CA VAL A 6 -16.81 -3.27 8.63
C VAL A 6 -15.66 -3.90 9.39
N LEU A 7 -14.64 -4.34 8.68
CA LEU A 7 -13.38 -4.81 9.25
C LEU A 7 -12.17 -4.25 8.50
N THR A 8 -11.03 -4.22 9.18
CA THR A 8 -9.71 -4.01 8.58
C THR A 8 -8.91 -5.29 8.65
N SER A 9 -8.26 -5.69 7.56
CA SER A 9 -7.54 -6.96 7.46
C SER A 9 -6.18 -6.78 6.77
N GLY A 10 -5.24 -7.63 7.11
CA GLY A 10 -3.88 -7.60 6.55
C GLY A 10 -2.94 -6.67 7.30
N GLY A 11 -2.05 -6.00 6.59
CA GLY A 11 -1.18 -4.95 7.14
C GLY A 11 -1.95 -3.66 7.37
N ASP A 12 -1.57 -2.91 8.39
CA ASP A 12 -2.08 -1.55 8.58
C ASP A 12 -1.49 -0.58 7.54
N ALA A 13 -2.25 0.46 7.24
CA ALA A 13 -1.81 1.54 6.38
C ALA A 13 -2.43 2.87 6.85
N PRO A 14 -1.70 3.99 6.76
CA PRO A 14 -2.22 5.30 7.10
C PRO A 14 -3.42 5.64 6.22
N GLY A 15 -4.51 6.13 6.81
CA GLY A 15 -5.77 6.39 6.08
C GLY A 15 -6.86 5.35 6.30
N MET A 16 -6.56 4.17 6.86
CA MET A 16 -7.59 3.19 7.25
C MET A 16 -8.66 3.81 8.14
N ASN A 17 -8.27 4.64 9.10
CA ASN A 17 -9.21 5.33 9.97
C ASN A 17 -10.07 6.36 9.24
N ALA A 18 -9.58 6.98 8.18
CA ALA A 18 -10.38 7.88 7.34
C ALA A 18 -11.48 7.09 6.59
N ALA A 19 -11.13 5.90 6.06
CA ALA A 19 -12.10 5.01 5.43
C ALA A 19 -13.15 4.50 6.44
N ILE A 20 -12.73 4.02 7.62
CA ILE A 20 -13.65 3.57 8.68
C ILE A 20 -14.58 4.70 9.09
N ARG A 21 -14.04 5.90 9.31
CA ARG A 21 -14.84 7.08 9.66
C ARG A 21 -15.93 7.34 8.61
N SER A 22 -15.55 7.29 7.35
CA SER A 22 -16.47 7.54 6.25
C SER A 22 -17.56 6.47 6.17
N VAL A 23 -17.18 5.19 6.32
CA VAL A 23 -18.12 4.06 6.40
C VAL A 23 -19.12 4.27 7.53
N ILE A 24 -18.66 4.60 8.74
CA ILE A 24 -19.56 4.84 9.91
C ILE A 24 -20.52 5.99 9.61
N ARG A 25 -20.00 7.14 9.17
CA ARG A 25 -20.79 8.34 8.93
C ARG A 25 -21.84 8.13 7.83
N MET A 26 -21.44 7.48 6.74
CA MET A 26 -22.33 7.21 5.61
C MET A 26 -23.41 6.18 5.98
N ALA A 27 -23.06 5.11 6.70
CA ALA A 27 -24.03 4.12 7.17
C ALA A 27 -25.09 4.77 8.10
N VAL A 28 -24.65 5.58 9.07
CA VAL A 28 -25.57 6.30 9.96
C VAL A 28 -26.45 7.30 9.19
N PHE A 29 -25.88 8.04 8.25
CA PHE A 29 -26.63 8.98 7.40
C PHE A 29 -27.72 8.27 6.59
N LEU A 30 -27.45 7.05 6.11
CA LEU A 30 -28.40 6.21 5.37
C LEU A 30 -29.27 5.30 6.29
N HIS A 31 -29.34 5.61 7.58
CA HIS A 31 -30.12 4.89 8.59
C HIS A 31 -29.82 3.39 8.69
N CYS A 32 -28.58 2.99 8.38
CA CYS A 32 -28.10 1.62 8.49
C CYS A 32 -27.30 1.44 9.78
N LYS A 33 -27.57 0.37 10.54
CA LYS A 33 -26.77 -0.02 11.70
C LYS A 33 -25.41 -0.52 11.25
N ILE A 34 -24.35 -0.07 11.91
CA ILE A 34 -22.98 -0.45 11.58
C ILE A 34 -22.29 -1.14 12.76
N VAL A 35 -21.58 -2.24 12.48
CA VAL A 35 -20.81 -3.04 13.44
C VAL A 35 -19.37 -3.09 12.99
N GLY A 36 -18.42 -2.80 13.86
CA GLY A 36 -17.01 -3.02 13.65
C GLY A 36 -16.61 -4.43 14.08
N ILE A 37 -15.83 -5.11 13.27
CA ILE A 37 -15.21 -6.40 13.60
C ILE A 37 -13.75 -6.11 13.91
N HIS A 38 -13.31 -6.34 15.14
CA HIS A 38 -11.93 -6.11 15.54
C HIS A 38 -11.01 -7.21 15.00
N ARG A 39 -9.75 -6.88 14.72
CA ARG A 39 -8.71 -7.82 14.26
C ARG A 39 -9.06 -8.59 12.98
N GLY A 40 -9.87 -7.98 12.11
CA GLY A 40 -10.18 -8.52 10.79
C GLY A 40 -10.86 -9.88 10.82
N TYR A 41 -10.42 -10.78 9.94
CA TYR A 41 -11.00 -12.12 9.84
C TYR A 41 -10.77 -12.99 11.09
N SER A 42 -9.70 -12.76 11.86
CA SER A 42 -9.52 -13.45 13.15
C SER A 42 -10.64 -13.09 14.10
N GLY A 43 -10.94 -11.80 14.24
CA GLY A 43 -12.03 -11.35 15.09
C GLY A 43 -13.42 -11.74 14.56
N LEU A 44 -13.60 -11.93 13.25
CA LEU A 44 -14.81 -12.52 12.70
C LEU A 44 -15.03 -13.94 13.24
N LEU A 45 -14.00 -14.78 13.23
CA LEU A 45 -14.05 -16.16 13.72
C LEU A 45 -14.20 -16.25 15.24
N GLU A 46 -13.76 -15.22 15.96
CA GLU A 46 -13.84 -15.10 17.43
C GLU A 46 -15.07 -14.31 17.89
N GLU A 47 -15.90 -13.82 16.96
CA GLU A 47 -17.10 -13.01 17.23
C GLU A 47 -16.81 -11.68 17.98
N ASP A 48 -15.61 -11.08 17.74
CA ASP A 48 -15.20 -9.81 18.37
C ASP A 48 -15.89 -8.62 17.67
N PHE A 49 -17.17 -8.46 17.94
CA PHE A 49 -18.05 -7.47 17.33
C PHE A 49 -18.34 -6.31 18.28
N ARG A 50 -18.30 -5.08 17.74
CA ARG A 50 -18.64 -3.86 18.46
C ARG A 50 -19.61 -3.01 17.65
N PRO A 51 -20.79 -2.64 18.20
CA PRO A 51 -21.63 -1.61 17.58
C PRO A 51 -20.86 -0.30 17.42
N LEU A 52 -20.98 0.33 16.27
CA LEU A 52 -20.35 1.61 15.97
C LEU A 52 -21.38 2.72 15.84
N THR A 53 -21.01 3.92 16.28
CA THR A 53 -21.83 5.12 16.29
C THR A 53 -21.07 6.31 15.71
N ASN A 54 -21.77 7.42 15.51
CA ASN A 54 -21.15 8.69 15.13
C ASN A 54 -20.04 9.15 16.10
N ARG A 55 -20.11 8.76 17.39
CA ARG A 55 -19.08 9.07 18.37
C ARG A 55 -17.75 8.37 18.05
N ASP A 56 -17.83 7.13 17.63
CA ASP A 56 -16.64 6.32 17.29
C ASP A 56 -15.90 6.87 16.06
N ALA A 57 -16.61 7.57 15.19
CA ALA A 57 -16.03 8.28 14.04
C ALA A 57 -15.34 9.60 14.39
N GLY A 58 -15.47 10.07 15.64
CA GLY A 58 -14.91 11.34 16.08
C GLY A 58 -13.40 11.29 16.25
N GLY A 59 -12.66 12.28 15.71
CA GLY A 59 -11.22 12.46 15.93
C GLY A 59 -10.28 11.41 15.34
N ILE A 60 -10.78 10.42 14.57
CA ILE A 60 -9.95 9.33 14.06
C ILE A 60 -9.32 9.58 12.68
N VAL A 61 -9.82 10.56 11.90
CA VAL A 61 -9.41 10.78 10.50
C VAL A 61 -7.91 11.01 10.33
N LEU A 62 -7.27 11.65 11.29
CA LEU A 62 -5.83 11.96 11.26
C LEU A 62 -4.99 11.01 12.11
N ARG A 63 -5.57 9.92 12.61
CA ARG A 63 -4.84 8.92 13.39
C ARG A 63 -4.32 7.82 12.48
N GLY A 64 -3.02 7.48 12.62
CA GLY A 64 -2.42 6.32 11.97
C GLY A 64 -2.96 5.00 12.53
N GLY A 65 -2.58 3.91 11.87
CA GLY A 65 -3.09 2.59 12.20
C GLY A 65 -4.59 2.44 11.93
N THR A 66 -5.24 1.55 12.66
CA THR A 66 -6.69 1.31 12.57
C THR A 66 -7.34 1.17 13.94
N MET A 67 -8.47 1.85 14.15
CA MET A 67 -9.24 1.75 15.40
C MET A 67 -9.86 0.37 15.62
N LEU A 68 -10.08 -0.39 14.54
CA LEU A 68 -10.61 -1.75 14.59
C LEU A 68 -9.51 -2.79 14.82
N LYS A 69 -8.23 -2.37 14.89
CA LYS A 69 -7.07 -3.25 14.84
C LYS A 69 -7.09 -4.14 13.61
N THR A 70 -5.97 -4.74 13.28
CA THR A 70 -5.87 -5.64 12.15
C THR A 70 -5.03 -6.86 12.53
N ALA A 71 -5.26 -7.97 11.85
CA ALA A 71 -4.44 -9.18 11.97
C ALA A 71 -4.37 -9.90 10.64
N ARG A 72 -3.25 -10.60 10.40
CA ARG A 72 -3.20 -11.64 9.38
C ARG A 72 -3.89 -12.88 9.93
N CYS A 73 -4.78 -13.49 9.15
CA CYS A 73 -5.52 -14.68 9.53
C CYS A 73 -5.32 -15.80 8.49
N PRO A 74 -4.18 -16.52 8.53
CA PRO A 74 -3.95 -17.63 7.60
C PRO A 74 -5.05 -18.69 7.66
N ALA A 75 -5.64 -18.91 8.85
CA ALA A 75 -6.75 -19.84 9.03
C ALA A 75 -7.97 -19.50 8.17
N PHE A 76 -8.15 -18.24 7.74
CA PHE A 76 -9.28 -17.84 6.91
C PHE A 76 -9.15 -18.24 5.43
N PHE A 77 -8.00 -18.79 5.00
CA PHE A 77 -7.86 -19.43 3.69
C PHE A 77 -8.49 -20.82 3.63
N ASP A 78 -8.79 -21.42 4.78
CA ASP A 78 -9.50 -22.69 4.89
C ASP A 78 -11.01 -22.50 4.66
N GLU A 79 -11.60 -23.37 3.81
CA GLU A 79 -13.01 -23.27 3.43
C GLU A 79 -13.98 -23.43 4.61
N ASP A 80 -13.65 -24.27 5.58
CA ASP A 80 -14.53 -24.52 6.74
C ASP A 80 -14.56 -23.27 7.64
N ASN A 81 -13.44 -22.58 7.79
CA ASN A 81 -13.39 -21.30 8.50
C ASN A 81 -14.12 -20.19 7.73
N GLN A 82 -14.11 -20.18 6.40
CA GLN A 82 -14.91 -19.27 5.59
C GLN A 82 -16.40 -19.53 5.78
N LYS A 83 -16.84 -20.80 5.73
CA LYS A 83 -18.23 -21.22 6.01
C LYS A 83 -18.65 -20.82 7.41
N LYS A 84 -17.78 -21.05 8.42
CA LYS A 84 -17.99 -20.62 9.80
C LYS A 84 -18.17 -19.10 9.88
N GLY A 85 -17.30 -18.32 9.27
CA GLY A 85 -17.38 -16.85 9.22
C GLY A 85 -18.70 -16.37 8.59
N ALA A 86 -19.10 -16.96 7.46
CA ALA A 86 -20.37 -16.65 6.82
C ALA A 86 -21.57 -16.97 7.73
N GLN A 87 -21.55 -18.08 8.44
CA GLN A 87 -22.61 -18.45 9.39
C GLN A 87 -22.66 -17.50 10.58
N ILE A 88 -21.52 -17.10 11.13
CA ILE A 88 -21.43 -16.10 12.21
C ILE A 88 -22.07 -14.77 11.79
N LEU A 89 -21.74 -14.26 10.59
CA LEU A 89 -22.35 -13.03 10.06
C LEU A 89 -23.88 -13.13 9.98
N ARG A 90 -24.41 -14.26 9.49
CA ARG A 90 -25.86 -14.50 9.43
C ARG A 90 -26.50 -14.54 10.82
N ASN A 91 -25.88 -15.25 11.78
CA ASN A 91 -26.37 -15.37 13.16
C ASN A 91 -26.46 -14.00 13.84
N HIS A 92 -25.54 -13.08 13.53
CA HIS A 92 -25.54 -11.71 14.03
C HIS A 92 -26.46 -10.77 13.24
N GLY A 93 -27.18 -11.28 12.22
CA GLY A 93 -28.09 -10.50 11.36
C GLY A 93 -27.35 -9.44 10.55
N ILE A 94 -26.09 -9.70 10.18
CA ILE A 94 -25.28 -8.83 9.32
C ILE A 94 -25.62 -9.15 7.88
N GLU A 95 -26.16 -8.17 7.17
CA GLU A 95 -26.67 -8.31 5.81
C GLU A 95 -25.63 -7.96 4.73
N GLY A 96 -24.48 -7.37 5.13
CA GLY A 96 -23.39 -7.04 4.24
C GLY A 96 -22.12 -6.67 5.00
N LEU A 97 -20.96 -6.85 4.36
CA LEU A 97 -19.65 -6.65 4.95
C LEU A 97 -18.78 -5.72 4.07
N ILE A 98 -18.21 -4.68 4.68
CA ILE A 98 -17.18 -3.86 4.06
C ILE A 98 -15.82 -4.30 4.61
N VAL A 99 -14.92 -4.65 3.69
CA VAL A 99 -13.56 -5.09 4.02
C VAL A 99 -12.56 -4.01 3.59
N ILE A 100 -11.70 -3.58 4.49
CA ILE A 100 -10.66 -2.59 4.22
C ILE A 100 -9.30 -3.30 4.29
N GLY A 101 -8.58 -3.40 3.17
CA GLY A 101 -7.28 -4.08 3.15
C GLY A 101 -6.73 -4.32 1.76
N GLY A 102 -5.65 -5.12 1.67
CA GLY A 102 -4.97 -5.49 0.43
C GLY A 102 -5.50 -6.80 -0.20
N ASP A 103 -4.71 -7.38 -1.11
CA ASP A 103 -5.10 -8.55 -1.92
C ASP A 103 -5.65 -9.74 -1.13
N GLY A 104 -4.95 -10.15 -0.06
CA GLY A 104 -5.44 -11.25 0.78
C GLY A 104 -6.79 -10.96 1.45
N SER A 105 -7.09 -9.67 1.69
CA SER A 105 -8.37 -9.24 2.24
C SER A 105 -9.49 -9.31 1.19
N VAL A 106 -9.17 -8.99 -0.07
CA VAL A 106 -10.08 -9.15 -1.22
C VAL A 106 -10.42 -10.62 -1.42
N GLN A 107 -9.43 -11.52 -1.35
CA GLN A 107 -9.66 -12.97 -1.47
C GLN A 107 -10.60 -13.48 -0.38
N GLY A 108 -10.42 -13.07 0.88
CA GLY A 108 -11.34 -13.40 1.97
C GLY A 108 -12.75 -12.85 1.77
N ALA A 109 -12.88 -11.63 1.25
CA ALA A 109 -14.15 -11.01 0.91
C ALA A 109 -14.86 -11.74 -0.25
N ALA A 110 -14.11 -12.13 -1.28
CA ALA A 110 -14.61 -12.90 -2.41
C ALA A 110 -15.13 -14.29 -1.97
N ALA A 111 -14.41 -14.96 -1.07
CA ALA A 111 -14.84 -16.23 -0.49
C ALA A 111 -16.14 -16.10 0.30
N LEU A 112 -16.30 -15.08 1.14
CA LEU A 112 -17.57 -14.80 1.83
C LEU A 112 -18.68 -14.47 0.86
N SER A 113 -18.37 -13.74 -0.22
CA SER A 113 -19.35 -13.42 -1.25
C SER A 113 -19.86 -14.66 -1.99
N SER A 114 -18.99 -15.61 -2.31
CA SER A 114 -19.37 -16.90 -2.92
C SER A 114 -20.26 -17.74 -1.99
N LEU A 115 -20.17 -17.52 -0.69
CA LEU A 115 -21.04 -18.12 0.34
C LEU A 115 -22.31 -17.32 0.59
N GLY A 116 -22.61 -16.32 -0.24
CA GLY A 116 -23.86 -15.55 -0.19
C GLY A 116 -23.88 -14.40 0.82
N ILE A 117 -22.72 -13.95 1.31
CA ILE A 117 -22.60 -12.73 2.10
C ILE A 117 -22.26 -11.56 1.16
N PRO A 118 -23.10 -10.54 1.00
CA PRO A 118 -22.78 -9.36 0.23
C PRO A 118 -21.51 -8.68 0.76
N THR A 119 -20.48 -8.54 -0.08
CA THR A 119 -19.22 -7.90 0.33
C THR A 119 -18.78 -6.81 -0.65
N VAL A 120 -18.14 -5.78 -0.11
CA VAL A 120 -17.46 -4.73 -0.86
C VAL A 120 -16.09 -4.47 -0.22
N THR A 121 -15.04 -4.31 -1.03
CA THR A 121 -13.69 -4.08 -0.52
C THR A 121 -13.18 -2.69 -0.87
N ILE A 122 -12.53 -2.04 0.09
CA ILE A 122 -11.78 -0.79 -0.08
C ILE A 122 -10.30 -1.13 -0.13
N PRO A 123 -9.58 -0.81 -1.24
CA PRO A 123 -8.15 -1.09 -1.39
C PRO A 123 -7.33 -0.22 -0.45
N CYS A 124 -6.67 -0.86 0.51
CA CYS A 124 -5.87 -0.20 1.52
C CYS A 124 -4.59 -0.99 1.78
N THR A 125 -3.49 -0.50 1.21
CA THR A 125 -2.14 -1.04 1.32
C THR A 125 -1.15 0.05 0.91
N ILE A 126 0.03 0.08 1.52
CA ILE A 126 1.10 1.01 1.13
C ILE A 126 1.76 0.60 -0.19
N ASP A 127 1.66 -0.68 -0.59
CA ASP A 127 2.39 -1.26 -1.71
C ASP A 127 1.86 -0.78 -3.08
N ASN A 128 0.60 -0.29 -3.13
CA ASN A 128 -0.10 0.19 -4.34
C ASN A 128 -0.07 -0.81 -5.50
N ASP A 129 -0.14 -2.10 -5.19
CA ASP A 129 0.01 -3.23 -6.09
C ASP A 129 -1.32 -3.87 -6.56
N MET A 130 -2.46 -3.34 -6.09
CA MET A 130 -3.78 -3.88 -6.38
C MET A 130 -4.28 -3.47 -7.76
N HIS A 131 -4.75 -4.46 -8.55
CA HIS A 131 -5.41 -4.20 -9.82
C HIS A 131 -6.76 -3.49 -9.62
N GLY A 132 -7.16 -2.68 -10.62
CA GLY A 132 -8.47 -2.01 -10.63
C GLY A 132 -8.53 -0.68 -9.88
N THR A 133 -7.41 -0.22 -9.34
CA THR A 133 -7.30 1.11 -8.74
C THR A 133 -5.96 1.77 -9.09
N ASP A 134 -5.97 3.06 -9.39
CA ASP A 134 -4.75 3.83 -9.62
C ASP A 134 -3.97 4.03 -8.31
N GLU A 135 -4.71 4.18 -7.20
CA GLU A 135 -4.16 4.48 -5.90
C GLU A 135 -4.81 3.60 -4.82
N THR A 136 -4.00 3.13 -3.87
CA THR A 136 -4.47 2.48 -2.65
C THR A 136 -4.29 3.39 -1.45
N VAL A 137 -5.22 3.34 -0.50
CA VAL A 137 -5.14 4.12 0.74
C VAL A 137 -3.89 3.72 1.53
N GLY A 138 -3.05 4.70 1.84
CA GLY A 138 -1.81 4.52 2.60
C GLY A 138 -0.53 4.66 1.78
N HIS A 139 -0.61 4.55 0.46
CA HIS A 139 0.55 4.63 -0.42
C HIS A 139 1.19 6.04 -0.40
N ASP A 140 0.40 7.08 -0.61
CA ASP A 140 0.92 8.45 -0.63
C ASP A 140 1.61 8.83 0.69
N THR A 141 1.07 8.40 1.82
CA THR A 141 1.71 8.62 3.13
C THR A 141 3.03 7.89 3.25
N ALA A 142 3.12 6.64 2.76
CA ALA A 142 4.35 5.86 2.77
C ALA A 142 5.43 6.53 1.90
N VAL A 143 5.06 6.99 0.69
CA VAL A 143 5.96 7.76 -0.19
C VAL A 143 6.47 9.02 0.52
N ASN A 144 5.58 9.79 1.14
CA ASN A 144 5.96 11.01 1.89
C ASN A 144 6.89 10.70 3.08
N ALA A 145 6.70 9.57 3.76
CA ALA A 145 7.60 9.13 4.84
C ALA A 145 9.01 8.83 4.30
N VAL A 146 9.11 8.17 3.16
CA VAL A 146 10.39 7.90 2.48
C VAL A 146 11.06 9.21 2.06
N VAL A 147 10.34 10.09 1.37
CA VAL A 147 10.86 11.41 0.92
C VAL A 147 11.41 12.22 2.10
N GLY A 148 10.67 12.26 3.21
CA GLY A 148 11.10 12.96 4.43
C GLY A 148 12.34 12.33 5.08
N ALA A 149 12.49 11.00 5.01
CA ALA A 149 13.69 10.30 5.50
C ALA A 149 14.89 10.55 4.57
N VAL A 150 14.69 10.44 3.26
CA VAL A 150 15.73 10.67 2.25
C VAL A 150 16.32 12.08 2.36
N GLY A 151 15.47 13.11 2.55
CA GLY A 151 15.96 14.48 2.75
C GLY A 151 17.00 14.58 3.87
N ARG A 152 16.69 13.99 5.04
CA ARG A 152 17.60 13.98 6.19
C ARG A 152 18.85 13.15 5.95
N ILE A 153 18.72 12.00 5.25
CA ILE A 153 19.86 11.14 4.92
C ILE A 153 20.77 11.83 3.89
N ARG A 154 20.19 12.54 2.91
CA ARG A 154 20.94 13.28 1.90
C ARG A 154 21.83 14.35 2.53
N ASP A 155 21.32 15.10 3.52
CA ASP A 155 22.08 16.15 4.22
C ASP A 155 23.35 15.57 4.84
N THR A 156 23.23 14.44 5.57
CA THR A 156 24.38 13.81 6.21
C THR A 156 25.28 13.07 5.21
N ALA A 157 24.72 12.44 4.17
CA ALA A 157 25.51 11.78 3.13
C ALA A 157 26.37 12.79 2.36
N SER A 158 25.80 13.95 2.03
CA SER A 158 26.52 15.05 1.39
C SER A 158 27.63 15.64 2.28
N ALA A 159 27.37 15.78 3.58
CA ALA A 159 28.37 16.33 4.51
C ALA A 159 29.61 15.42 4.72
N HIS A 160 29.52 14.16 4.32
CA HIS A 160 30.56 13.16 4.49
C HIS A 160 31.05 12.54 3.17
N ASP A 161 30.63 13.06 2.02
CA ASP A 161 30.97 12.52 0.69
C ASP A 161 30.66 11.01 0.55
N ARG A 162 29.43 10.60 0.96
CA ARG A 162 29.00 9.20 1.01
C ARG A 162 27.89 8.89 0.01
N ALA A 163 27.84 7.68 -0.47
CA ALA A 163 26.61 7.15 -1.05
C ALA A 163 25.68 6.59 0.05
N ALA A 164 24.38 6.70 -0.15
CA ALA A 164 23.38 6.18 0.78
C ALA A 164 22.41 5.23 0.08
N ILE A 165 22.26 4.03 0.64
CA ILE A 165 21.22 3.09 0.25
C ILE A 165 20.07 3.22 1.23
N ILE A 166 18.87 3.45 0.71
CA ILE A 166 17.65 3.51 1.49
C ILE A 166 16.75 2.36 1.04
N GLU A 167 16.63 1.33 1.90
CA GLU A 167 15.72 0.23 1.66
C GLU A 167 14.31 0.65 2.05
N VAL A 168 13.37 0.40 1.14
CA VAL A 168 11.94 0.72 1.30
C VAL A 168 11.08 -0.52 1.15
N MET A 169 9.92 -0.52 1.79
CA MET A 169 8.92 -1.58 1.68
C MET A 169 8.29 -1.59 0.29
N GLY A 170 7.39 -2.53 0.05
CA GLY A 170 6.64 -2.71 -1.20
C GLY A 170 6.47 -4.18 -1.57
N ARG A 171 7.05 -5.10 -0.80
CA ARG A 171 7.04 -6.55 -1.04
C ARG A 171 7.59 -6.90 -2.44
N PHE A 172 6.69 -7.27 -3.36
CA PHE A 172 7.01 -7.64 -4.74
C PHE A 172 6.75 -6.51 -5.74
N ALA A 173 6.45 -5.29 -5.25
CA ALA A 173 6.17 -4.13 -6.06
C ALA A 173 7.12 -2.97 -5.72
N GLY A 174 7.69 -2.35 -6.73
CA GLY A 174 8.61 -1.22 -6.62
C GLY A 174 7.93 0.15 -6.58
N ASN A 175 6.61 0.22 -6.40
CA ASN A 175 5.87 1.49 -6.51
C ASN A 175 6.33 2.55 -5.49
N ILE A 176 6.59 2.16 -4.22
CA ILE A 176 7.09 3.10 -3.21
C ILE A 176 8.48 3.60 -3.61
N ALA A 177 9.38 2.69 -4.03
CA ALA A 177 10.73 3.04 -4.45
C ALA A 177 10.70 4.00 -5.65
N LEU A 178 9.86 3.72 -6.64
CA LEU A 178 9.74 4.52 -7.85
C LEU A 178 9.18 5.91 -7.56
N ASP A 179 8.02 5.98 -6.92
CA ASP A 179 7.34 7.26 -6.66
C ASP A 179 8.16 8.13 -5.70
N ALA A 180 8.74 7.55 -4.62
CA ALA A 180 9.60 8.28 -3.69
C ALA A 180 10.94 8.66 -4.33
N GLY A 181 11.54 7.77 -5.12
CA GLY A 181 12.82 8.01 -5.78
C GLY A 181 12.76 9.20 -6.74
N ILE A 182 11.71 9.28 -7.54
CA ILE A 182 11.46 10.43 -8.41
C ILE A 182 11.24 11.70 -7.58
N ALA A 183 10.37 11.61 -6.56
CA ALA A 183 10.00 12.77 -5.75
C ALA A 183 11.18 13.38 -4.98
N CYS A 184 12.17 12.57 -4.57
CA CYS A 184 13.37 13.04 -3.86
C CYS A 184 14.60 13.19 -4.77
N GLY A 185 14.50 12.93 -6.08
CA GLY A 185 15.61 13.01 -7.01
C GLY A 185 16.73 12.02 -6.69
N ALA A 186 16.37 10.75 -6.43
CA ALA A 186 17.34 9.70 -6.22
C ALA A 186 18.12 9.41 -7.52
N GLU A 187 19.41 9.16 -7.39
CA GLU A 187 20.28 8.85 -8.52
C GLU A 187 20.01 7.44 -9.07
N TYR A 188 19.63 6.50 -8.19
CA TYR A 188 19.30 5.13 -8.57
C TYR A 188 18.05 4.65 -7.87
N ILE A 189 17.20 3.94 -8.61
CA ILE A 189 15.97 3.36 -8.10
C ILE A 189 15.94 1.88 -8.51
N LEU A 190 16.06 0.99 -7.54
CA LEU A 190 16.06 -0.45 -7.75
C LEU A 190 14.70 -1.03 -7.41
N VAL A 191 14.06 -1.67 -8.37
CA VAL A 191 12.70 -2.22 -8.26
C VAL A 191 12.69 -3.68 -8.68
N PRO A 192 11.82 -4.53 -8.09
CA PRO A 192 11.78 -5.96 -8.42
C PRO A 192 11.28 -6.24 -9.85
N GLU A 193 10.55 -5.30 -10.45
CA GLU A 193 9.99 -5.46 -11.82
C GLU A 193 11.02 -5.31 -12.91
N VAL A 194 12.18 -4.70 -12.62
CA VAL A 194 13.27 -4.49 -13.57
C VAL A 194 14.56 -5.10 -13.02
N PRO A 195 15.06 -6.18 -13.63
CA PRO A 195 16.34 -6.75 -13.23
C PRO A 195 17.48 -5.73 -13.32
N PHE A 196 18.33 -5.69 -12.32
CA PHE A 196 19.53 -4.86 -12.32
C PHE A 196 20.79 -5.68 -12.06
N SER A 197 21.97 -5.14 -12.42
CA SER A 197 23.25 -5.76 -12.13
C SER A 197 24.01 -4.94 -11.10
N ARG A 198 24.42 -5.59 -10.00
CA ARG A 198 25.27 -4.97 -8.97
C ARG A 198 26.59 -4.45 -9.56
N GLU A 199 27.15 -5.17 -10.55
CA GLU A 199 28.41 -4.79 -11.24
C GLU A 199 28.23 -3.53 -12.09
N LYS A 200 27.09 -3.41 -12.81
CA LYS A 200 26.79 -2.18 -13.57
C LYS A 200 26.61 -1.00 -12.62
N LEU A 201 25.87 -1.17 -11.52
CA LEU A 201 25.67 -0.16 -10.49
C LEU A 201 27.01 0.30 -9.89
N ALA A 202 27.91 -0.64 -9.55
CA ALA A 202 29.23 -0.31 -9.01
C ALA A 202 30.06 0.51 -10.01
N ARG A 203 30.08 0.12 -11.31
CA ARG A 203 30.80 0.87 -12.35
C ARG A 203 30.25 2.29 -12.52
N SER A 204 28.91 2.43 -12.51
CA SER A 204 28.26 3.74 -12.64
C SER A 204 28.58 4.65 -11.45
N LEU A 205 28.54 4.14 -10.21
CA LEU A 205 28.95 4.88 -9.02
C LEU A 205 30.42 5.35 -9.09
N ILE A 206 31.35 4.46 -9.50
CA ILE A 206 32.76 4.82 -9.68
C ILE A 206 32.93 5.90 -10.77
N GLY A 207 32.18 5.79 -11.88
CA GLY A 207 32.21 6.77 -12.96
C GLY A 207 31.80 8.16 -12.46
N GLN A 208 30.68 8.26 -11.76
CA GLN A 208 30.20 9.53 -11.21
C GLN A 208 31.15 10.17 -10.21
N MET A 209 31.80 9.37 -9.36
CA MET A 209 32.81 9.89 -8.45
C MET A 209 34.02 10.48 -9.19
N LYS A 210 34.45 9.86 -10.31
CA LYS A 210 35.52 10.41 -11.16
C LYS A 210 35.11 11.72 -11.83
N GLU A 211 33.83 11.92 -12.10
CA GLU A 211 33.27 13.16 -12.63
C GLU A 211 33.06 14.25 -11.56
N GLY A 212 33.42 13.97 -10.31
CA GLY A 212 33.36 14.94 -9.21
C GLY A 212 32.06 14.89 -8.39
N ARG A 213 31.21 13.93 -8.60
CA ARG A 213 30.04 13.72 -7.74
C ARG A 213 30.46 13.01 -6.46
N THR A 214 30.21 13.61 -5.30
CA THR A 214 30.70 13.10 -4.02
C THR A 214 29.68 12.28 -3.23
N ASN A 215 28.40 12.35 -3.60
CA ASN A 215 27.34 11.62 -2.94
C ASN A 215 26.30 11.09 -3.94
N SER A 216 25.61 10.01 -3.57
CA SER A 216 24.52 9.44 -4.37
C SER A 216 23.48 8.79 -3.47
N ILE A 217 22.23 8.92 -3.82
CA ILE A 217 21.10 8.25 -3.15
C ILE A 217 20.62 7.08 -4.02
N ILE A 218 20.58 5.92 -3.41
CA ILE A 218 20.09 4.68 -4.01
C ILE A 218 18.84 4.26 -3.24
N ILE A 219 17.68 4.29 -3.88
CA ILE A 219 16.46 3.74 -3.29
C ILE A 219 16.34 2.29 -3.74
N CYS A 220 16.29 1.37 -2.78
CA CYS A 220 16.17 -0.05 -3.02
C CYS A 220 14.85 -0.58 -2.48
N ALA A 221 13.96 -1.08 -3.34
CA ALA A 221 12.80 -1.81 -2.88
C ALA A 221 13.23 -3.14 -2.24
N GLU A 222 12.64 -3.52 -1.11
CA GLU A 222 12.92 -4.79 -0.39
C GLU A 222 12.76 -6.04 -1.26
N GLY A 223 11.98 -5.94 -2.33
CA GLY A 223 11.79 -7.02 -3.31
C GLY A 223 12.83 -7.06 -4.43
N ALA A 224 13.66 -6.02 -4.57
CA ALA A 224 14.70 -5.97 -5.59
C ALA A 224 16.02 -6.55 -5.06
N ASP A 225 16.42 -6.17 -3.85
CA ASP A 225 17.64 -6.68 -3.19
C ASP A 225 17.57 -6.40 -1.67
N ASP A 226 18.38 -7.12 -0.89
CA ASP A 226 18.66 -6.76 0.50
C ASP A 226 19.59 -5.56 0.53
N GLY A 227 19.12 -4.41 1.00
CA GLY A 227 19.87 -3.15 0.98
C GLY A 227 21.16 -3.21 1.80
N ARG A 228 21.21 -4.01 2.88
CA ARG A 228 22.41 -4.18 3.68
C ARG A 228 23.44 -5.01 2.94
N ALA A 229 23.05 -6.16 2.40
CA ALA A 229 23.92 -7.02 1.61
C ALA A 229 24.46 -6.31 0.36
N LEU A 230 23.61 -5.50 -0.30
CA LEU A 230 24.01 -4.65 -1.42
C LEU A 230 25.05 -3.60 -0.99
N GLY A 231 24.83 -2.94 0.15
CA GLY A 231 25.74 -1.92 0.67
C GLY A 231 27.13 -2.49 1.01
N ASP A 232 27.17 -3.62 1.69
CA ASP A 232 28.43 -4.30 2.04
C ASP A 232 29.17 -4.75 0.76
N TRP A 233 28.46 -5.34 -0.21
CA TRP A 233 29.01 -5.75 -1.49
C TRP A 233 29.60 -4.59 -2.30
N LEU A 234 28.91 -3.44 -2.35
CA LEU A 234 29.39 -2.24 -3.04
C LEU A 234 30.60 -1.64 -2.35
N LYS A 235 30.64 -1.56 -1.01
CA LYS A 235 31.83 -1.07 -0.25
C LYS A 235 33.09 -1.83 -0.61
N GLU A 236 33.01 -3.17 -0.63
CA GLU A 236 34.15 -4.03 -0.92
C GLU A 236 34.71 -3.82 -2.34
N ARG A 237 33.85 -3.45 -3.31
CA ARG A 237 34.21 -3.37 -4.72
C ARG A 237 34.52 -1.97 -5.24
N THR A 238 33.97 -0.97 -4.63
CA THR A 238 34.08 0.41 -5.13
C THR A 238 35.03 1.29 -4.33
N ASN A 239 35.35 0.88 -3.10
CA ASN A 239 36.06 1.72 -2.12
C ASN A 239 35.33 3.05 -1.79
N ILE A 240 34.00 3.10 -2.06
CA ILE A 240 33.15 4.24 -1.72
C ILE A 240 32.58 4.01 -0.32
N ASP A 241 32.57 5.05 0.52
CA ASP A 241 31.86 4.98 1.81
C ASP A 241 30.34 4.99 1.56
N ILE A 242 29.68 3.91 1.98
CA ILE A 242 28.22 3.69 1.75
C ILE A 242 27.53 3.51 3.08
N CYS A 243 26.52 4.30 3.36
CA CYS A 243 25.63 4.07 4.49
C CYS A 243 24.32 3.42 4.02
N THR A 244 23.84 2.44 4.80
CA THR A 244 22.58 1.76 4.50
C THR A 244 21.57 2.04 5.60
N THR A 245 20.37 2.45 5.21
CA THR A 245 19.23 2.69 6.11
C THR A 245 18.04 1.88 5.65
N ILE A 246 17.54 1.01 6.52
CA ILE A 246 16.31 0.24 6.28
C ILE A 246 15.17 0.98 6.98
N LEU A 247 14.23 1.53 6.22
CA LEU A 247 13.14 2.34 6.79
C LEU A 247 12.09 1.48 7.50
N GLY A 248 11.76 0.30 6.98
CA GLY A 248 10.83 -0.62 7.63
C GLY A 248 9.49 0.01 8.00
N PHE A 249 9.01 -0.27 9.20
CA PHE A 249 7.65 0.06 9.64
C PHE A 249 7.31 1.54 9.79
N ILE A 250 8.28 2.47 9.75
CA ILE A 250 7.96 3.91 9.76
C ILE A 250 7.11 4.30 8.54
N GLN A 251 7.17 3.55 7.45
CA GLN A 251 6.37 3.74 6.24
C GLN A 251 4.89 3.35 6.43
N ARG A 252 4.55 2.53 7.44
CA ARG A 252 3.19 2.11 7.75
C ARG A 252 2.50 2.99 8.78
N GLY A 253 3.26 3.76 9.53
CA GLY A 253 2.79 4.53 10.67
C GLY A 253 2.57 6.01 10.36
N GLY A 254 2.15 6.71 11.39
CA GLY A 254 2.03 8.15 11.35
C GLY A 254 0.66 8.66 10.88
N ARG A 255 0.55 9.98 10.87
CA ARG A 255 -0.64 10.69 10.41
C ARG A 255 -0.77 10.53 8.89
N PRO A 256 -1.96 10.14 8.38
CA PRO A 256 -2.16 10.05 6.95
C PRO A 256 -1.99 11.40 6.25
N SER A 257 -1.49 11.38 5.05
CA SER A 257 -1.45 12.56 4.18
C SER A 257 -2.86 13.07 3.87
N ALA A 258 -2.95 14.28 3.34
CA ALA A 258 -4.22 14.82 2.88
C ALA A 258 -4.82 13.94 1.77
N ARG A 259 -3.96 13.42 0.86
CA ARG A 259 -4.38 12.54 -0.24
C ARG A 259 -5.02 11.26 0.29
N ASP A 260 -4.35 10.53 1.18
CA ASP A 260 -4.87 9.29 1.76
C ASP A 260 -6.12 9.51 2.62
N SER A 261 -6.19 10.62 3.35
CA SER A 261 -7.38 10.98 4.13
C SER A 261 -8.60 11.25 3.23
N ILE A 262 -8.41 11.94 2.10
CA ILE A 262 -9.46 12.21 1.11
C ILE A 262 -9.84 10.91 0.40
N LEU A 263 -8.87 10.16 -0.11
CA LEU A 263 -9.10 8.89 -0.81
C LEU A 263 -9.88 7.91 0.07
N GLY A 264 -9.41 7.66 1.30
CA GLY A 264 -10.11 6.80 2.25
C GLY A 264 -11.54 7.26 2.54
N SER A 265 -11.76 8.58 2.65
CA SER A 265 -13.10 9.14 2.86
C SER A 265 -14.02 8.92 1.66
N LEU A 266 -13.54 9.13 0.44
CA LEU A 266 -14.30 8.93 -0.80
C LEU A 266 -14.66 7.45 -0.98
N LEU A 267 -13.66 6.55 -0.87
CA LEU A 267 -13.86 5.12 -1.05
C LEU A 267 -14.77 4.54 0.05
N GLY A 268 -14.64 5.02 1.30
CA GLY A 268 -15.50 4.60 2.40
C GLY A 268 -16.98 4.94 2.17
N ALA A 269 -17.27 6.15 1.72
CA ALA A 269 -18.64 6.55 1.39
C ALA A 269 -19.21 5.78 0.20
N ALA A 270 -18.40 5.60 -0.86
CA ALA A 270 -18.78 4.86 -2.04
C ALA A 270 -19.04 3.37 -1.74
N ALA A 271 -18.24 2.76 -0.86
CA ALA A 271 -18.42 1.36 -0.46
C ALA A 271 -19.75 1.12 0.24
N VAL A 272 -20.15 2.00 1.16
CA VAL A 272 -21.49 1.89 1.82
C VAL A 272 -22.59 2.01 0.80
N LYS A 273 -22.51 3.01 -0.08
CA LYS A 273 -23.52 3.23 -1.12
C LYS A 273 -23.63 2.02 -2.06
N ALA A 274 -22.49 1.56 -2.58
CA ALA A 274 -22.44 0.39 -3.47
C ALA A 274 -23.07 -0.86 -2.80
N LEU A 275 -22.72 -1.12 -1.54
CA LEU A 275 -23.26 -2.25 -0.79
C LEU A 275 -24.79 -2.15 -0.61
N LEU A 276 -25.32 -0.97 -0.30
CA LEU A 276 -26.76 -0.74 -0.11
C LEU A 276 -27.53 -0.76 -1.43
N ASP A 277 -26.91 -0.29 -2.52
CA ASP A 277 -27.49 -0.29 -3.88
C ASP A 277 -27.40 -1.69 -4.55
N GLY A 278 -26.87 -2.70 -3.86
CA GLY A 278 -26.76 -4.07 -4.37
C GLY A 278 -25.59 -4.32 -5.32
N GLN A 279 -24.66 -3.39 -5.43
CA GLN A 279 -23.40 -3.55 -6.19
C GLN A 279 -22.37 -4.30 -5.35
N ILE A 280 -22.67 -5.55 -5.06
CA ILE A 280 -21.92 -6.44 -4.19
C ILE A 280 -20.84 -7.22 -4.96
N THR A 281 -19.97 -7.92 -4.22
CA THR A 281 -18.90 -8.76 -4.80
C THR A 281 -17.90 -7.92 -5.60
N SER A 282 -17.55 -6.74 -5.05
CA SER A 282 -16.77 -5.74 -5.79
C SER A 282 -15.69 -5.03 -4.96
N LEU A 283 -14.65 -4.59 -5.67
CA LEU A 283 -13.64 -3.65 -5.21
C LEU A 283 -14.08 -2.23 -5.57
N ILE A 284 -13.99 -1.30 -4.62
CA ILE A 284 -14.22 0.13 -4.87
C ILE A 284 -12.88 0.81 -5.02
N GLY A 285 -12.47 1.08 -6.24
CA GLY A 285 -11.19 1.74 -6.56
C GLY A 285 -11.36 3.17 -7.05
N MET A 286 -10.23 3.77 -7.38
CA MET A 286 -10.13 5.06 -8.06
C MET A 286 -9.48 4.85 -9.42
N ASN A 287 -10.05 5.40 -10.48
CA ASN A 287 -9.46 5.36 -11.81
C ASN A 287 -9.61 6.72 -12.47
N LYS A 288 -8.49 7.33 -12.86
CA LYS A 288 -8.45 8.68 -13.48
C LYS A 288 -9.23 9.74 -12.69
N GLY A 289 -9.19 9.66 -11.36
CA GLY A 289 -9.88 10.59 -10.47
C GLY A 289 -11.35 10.28 -10.20
N GLU A 290 -11.91 9.21 -10.77
CA GLU A 290 -13.29 8.79 -10.59
C GLU A 290 -13.40 7.47 -9.81
N ILE A 291 -14.47 7.32 -9.03
CA ILE A 291 -14.78 6.06 -8.34
C ILE A 291 -15.11 4.99 -9.38
N ARG A 292 -14.42 3.87 -9.30
CA ARG A 292 -14.67 2.67 -10.10
C ARG A 292 -15.12 1.52 -9.21
N ILE A 293 -16.16 0.83 -9.63
CA ILE A 293 -16.64 -0.41 -9.00
C ILE A 293 -16.24 -1.56 -9.91
N LEU A 294 -15.38 -2.44 -9.41
CA LEU A 294 -14.81 -3.54 -10.16
C LEU A 294 -15.20 -4.87 -9.52
N PRO A 295 -15.84 -5.80 -10.26
CA PRO A 295 -16.13 -7.14 -9.75
C PRO A 295 -14.85 -7.86 -9.29
N TYR A 296 -14.93 -8.68 -8.23
CA TYR A 296 -13.77 -9.44 -7.75
C TYR A 296 -13.21 -10.38 -8.82
N SER A 297 -14.07 -10.91 -9.70
CA SER A 297 -13.64 -11.73 -10.82
C SER A 297 -12.71 -11.01 -11.79
N GLU A 298 -12.76 -9.70 -11.88
CA GLU A 298 -11.85 -8.88 -12.67
C GLU A 298 -10.64 -8.44 -11.83
N ALA A 299 -10.88 -8.01 -10.59
CA ALA A 299 -9.81 -7.57 -9.68
C ALA A 299 -8.78 -8.67 -9.39
N ALA A 300 -9.18 -9.95 -9.41
CA ALA A 300 -8.30 -11.10 -9.15
C ALA A 300 -7.52 -11.60 -10.38
N LYS A 301 -7.87 -11.16 -11.60
CA LYS A 301 -7.29 -11.73 -12.84
C LYS A 301 -5.91 -11.21 -13.17
N GLU A 302 -5.62 -9.99 -12.82
CA GLU A 302 -4.41 -9.29 -13.25
C GLU A 302 -3.68 -8.66 -12.07
N LYS A 303 -2.37 -8.59 -12.14
CA LYS A 303 -1.58 -7.72 -11.28
C LYS A 303 -1.61 -6.30 -11.83
N LYS A 304 -1.44 -5.33 -10.97
CA LYS A 304 -1.28 -3.94 -11.39
C LYS A 304 -0.06 -3.82 -12.32
N ILE A 305 -0.24 -3.16 -13.44
CA ILE A 305 0.83 -2.97 -14.43
C ILE A 305 1.84 -1.97 -13.85
N PHE A 306 3.12 -2.34 -13.86
CA PHE A 306 4.21 -1.46 -13.47
C PHE A 306 4.35 -0.28 -14.45
N LYS A 307 4.60 0.90 -13.92
CA LYS A 307 4.68 2.17 -14.68
C LYS A 307 6.04 2.29 -15.40
N LYS A 308 6.29 1.48 -16.44
CA LYS A 308 7.57 1.50 -17.18
C LYS A 308 7.98 2.89 -17.66
N GLY A 309 7.07 3.67 -18.25
CA GLY A 309 7.38 5.03 -18.72
C GLY A 309 7.86 5.95 -17.58
N LEU A 310 7.28 5.82 -16.39
CA LEU A 310 7.74 6.57 -15.23
C LEU A 310 9.12 6.10 -14.73
N TYR A 311 9.39 4.80 -14.82
CA TYR A 311 10.72 4.25 -14.50
C TYR A 311 11.78 4.72 -15.50
N THR A 312 11.47 4.73 -16.80
CA THR A 312 12.34 5.30 -17.84
C THR A 312 12.63 6.78 -17.57
N LEU A 313 11.59 7.57 -17.24
CA LEU A 313 11.78 8.97 -16.86
C LEU A 313 12.70 9.11 -15.63
N ALA A 314 12.53 8.26 -14.63
CA ALA A 314 13.39 8.25 -13.44
C ALA A 314 14.86 8.01 -13.80
N GLY A 315 15.16 7.10 -14.73
CA GLY A 315 16.51 6.86 -15.25
C GLY A 315 17.09 8.08 -15.95
N ILE A 316 16.29 8.79 -16.76
CA ILE A 316 16.72 10.03 -17.44
C ILE A 316 17.00 11.16 -16.44
N LEU A 317 16.20 11.29 -15.40
CA LEU A 317 16.35 12.33 -14.37
C LEU A 317 17.45 12.01 -13.34
N GLY A 318 17.81 10.74 -13.19
CA GLY A 318 18.85 10.25 -12.30
C GLY A 318 20.24 10.22 -12.96
N ALA A 319 21.05 9.30 -12.49
CA ALA A 319 22.43 9.14 -12.96
C ALA A 319 22.62 7.92 -13.90
N ALA A 320 21.57 7.16 -14.16
CA ALA A 320 21.62 5.91 -14.93
C ALA A 320 21.59 6.14 -16.45
N GLN A 321 22.29 7.14 -16.97
CA GLN A 321 22.24 7.53 -18.39
C GLN A 321 22.94 6.54 -19.37
N GLU A 322 23.46 5.40 -18.92
CA GLU A 322 24.25 4.49 -19.79
C GLU A 322 23.53 3.19 -20.17
N ASP A 323 22.26 3.00 -19.84
CA ASP A 323 21.55 1.80 -20.34
C ASP A 323 20.95 2.10 -21.73
N GLU A 324 21.59 1.51 -22.77
CA GLU A 324 21.10 1.51 -24.18
C GLU A 324 19.66 0.98 -24.29
N ASP A 325 19.19 0.20 -23.32
CA ASP A 325 17.83 -0.32 -23.22
C ASP A 325 16.75 0.77 -22.92
N ILE A 326 17.15 1.95 -22.43
CA ILE A 326 16.24 3.09 -22.17
C ILE A 326 15.90 3.82 -23.46
N ALA A 327 16.79 3.86 -24.43
CA ALA A 327 16.62 4.61 -25.70
C ALA A 327 15.59 3.99 -26.65
N GLU A 328 15.29 2.69 -26.53
CA GLU A 328 14.33 2.00 -27.40
C GLU A 328 12.89 1.94 -26.86
N SER A 329 12.66 2.33 -25.61
CA SER A 329 11.31 2.43 -25.06
C SER A 329 10.72 3.81 -25.31
N GLY A 330 10.09 4.01 -26.46
CA GLY A 330 9.48 5.28 -26.85
C GLY A 330 8.66 5.91 -25.72
N LEU A 331 9.07 7.14 -25.33
CA LEU A 331 8.30 8.10 -24.52
C LEU A 331 7.07 8.55 -25.32
#